data_8e34cd555f443a71d7a5c46a8522ecbf
#
_entry.id   8e34cd555f443a71d7a5c46a8522ecbf
#
_cell.length_a   1.000
_cell.length_b   1.000
_cell.length_c   1.000
_cell.angle_alpha   90.00
_cell.angle_beta   90.00
_cell.angle_gamma   90.00
#
_symmetry.space_group_name_H-M   'P 1'
#
loop_
_entity.id
_entity.type
_entity.pdbx_description
1 polymer ?
#
loop_
_entity_poly.entity_id
_entity_poly.type
_entity_poly.pdbx_seq_one_letter_code
_entity_poly.pdbx_strand_id
1 'polypeptide(L)'
;LIILQFFRVPKRITVLNPKHIIAPADGKVVVIEETVETEYFKGPRRQVSIFMSPINVHINFNPISGIVSYFKYHPGKFLVAWHPKSSTENERTTYVVKHENGTEVLFRQIAGALAKRICWYAKEGESVVQGTEFGFIKFGSRIDIYLPLDAEICVNLDDKPVGGETVIAKLA
;
A
#
# COMPACT_ATOMS: atom_id res chain seq x y z
N LEU A 1 -18.28 19.40 -4.78
CA LEU A 1 -16.92 19.79 -4.35
C LEU A 1 -16.10 18.58 -3.84
N ILE A 2 -16.65 17.76 -2.97
CA ILE A 2 -15.99 16.56 -2.43
C ILE A 2 -15.62 15.56 -3.53
N ILE A 3 -16.51 15.34 -4.50
CA ILE A 3 -16.27 14.40 -5.62
C ILE A 3 -15.10 14.87 -6.49
N LEU A 4 -14.99 16.16 -6.78
CA LEU A 4 -13.88 16.72 -7.56
C LEU A 4 -12.54 16.59 -6.81
N GLN A 5 -12.57 16.73 -5.52
CA GLN A 5 -11.37 16.57 -4.68
C GLN A 5 -10.90 15.13 -4.64
N PHE A 6 -11.83 14.18 -4.66
CA PHE A 6 -11.55 12.75 -4.70
C PHE A 6 -10.79 12.31 -5.98
N PHE A 7 -11.18 12.83 -7.13
CA PHE A 7 -10.57 12.48 -8.43
C PHE A 7 -9.36 13.33 -8.80
N ARG A 8 -8.91 14.21 -7.93
CA ARG A 8 -7.74 15.02 -8.21
C ARG A 8 -6.48 14.13 -8.27
N VAL A 9 -5.66 14.39 -9.29
CA VAL A 9 -4.32 13.80 -9.42
C VAL A 9 -3.31 14.86 -8.96
N PRO A 10 -2.79 14.79 -7.73
CA PRO A 10 -1.81 15.76 -7.27
C PRO A 10 -0.46 15.48 -7.93
N LYS A 11 0.28 16.54 -8.22
CA LYS A 11 1.70 16.39 -8.52
C LYS A 11 2.42 16.00 -7.24
N ARG A 12 3.15 14.91 -7.30
CA ARG A 12 4.00 14.42 -6.20
C ARG A 12 5.45 14.49 -6.64
N ILE A 13 6.31 14.90 -5.72
CA ILE A 13 7.76 14.90 -5.92
C ILE A 13 8.32 13.77 -5.07
N THR A 14 8.69 12.68 -5.73
CA THR A 14 9.30 11.53 -5.09
C THR A 14 10.82 11.65 -5.16
N VAL A 15 11.47 11.60 -4.01
CA VAL A 15 12.92 11.45 -3.94
C VAL A 15 13.24 9.95 -4.02
N LEU A 16 13.76 9.52 -5.16
CA LEU A 16 14.09 8.11 -5.38
C LEU A 16 15.25 7.68 -4.48
N ASN A 17 15.03 6.61 -3.71
CA ASN A 17 16.06 6.02 -2.87
C ASN A 17 15.81 4.53 -2.72
N PRO A 18 16.78 3.66 -3.09
CA PRO A 18 16.61 2.20 -3.05
C PRO A 18 16.46 1.63 -1.63
N LYS A 19 16.84 2.38 -0.61
CA LYS A 19 16.68 1.97 0.79
C LYS A 19 15.42 2.52 1.46
N HIS A 20 14.69 3.42 0.81
CA HIS A 20 13.47 3.99 1.36
C HIS A 20 12.23 3.24 0.86
N ILE A 21 11.27 3.07 1.75
CA ILE A 21 9.92 2.67 1.41
C ILE A 21 9.05 3.91 1.51
N ILE A 22 8.49 4.31 0.38
CA ILE A 22 7.64 5.50 0.27
C ILE A 22 6.18 5.13 0.56
N ALA A 23 5.46 6.04 1.21
CA ALA A 23 4.05 5.85 1.47
C ALA A 23 3.27 5.59 0.18
N PRO A 24 2.52 4.48 0.09
CA PRO A 24 1.76 4.14 -1.11
C PRO A 24 0.45 4.91 -1.25
N ALA A 25 0.05 5.68 -0.24
CA ALA A 25 -1.21 6.43 -0.25
C ALA A 25 -1.19 7.59 0.75
N ASP A 26 -2.05 8.57 0.51
CA ASP A 26 -2.46 9.53 1.52
C ASP A 26 -3.41 8.84 2.51
N GLY A 27 -3.30 9.16 3.78
CA GLY A 27 -4.20 8.62 4.78
C GLY A 27 -3.67 8.76 6.19
N LYS A 28 -4.07 7.84 7.05
CA LYS A 28 -3.64 7.76 8.44
C LYS A 28 -3.08 6.38 8.75
N VAL A 29 -1.92 6.33 9.41
CA VAL A 29 -1.32 5.08 9.88
C VAL A 29 -2.18 4.51 10.99
N VAL A 30 -2.69 3.30 10.80
CA VAL A 30 -3.62 2.64 11.75
C VAL A 30 -3.07 1.35 12.34
N VAL A 31 -2.04 0.77 11.74
CA VAL A 31 -1.38 -0.46 12.22
C VAL A 31 0.11 -0.35 12.03
N ILE A 32 0.87 -0.68 13.07
CA ILE A 32 2.31 -0.94 13.02
C ILE A 32 2.55 -2.14 13.94
N GLU A 33 2.80 -3.32 13.38
CA GLU A 33 2.99 -4.54 14.16
C GLU A 33 3.82 -5.59 13.43
N GLU A 34 4.35 -6.55 14.16
CA GLU A 34 4.86 -7.79 13.60
C GLU A 34 3.70 -8.78 13.42
N THR A 35 3.64 -9.44 12.28
CA THR A 35 2.61 -10.41 11.96
C THR A 35 3.15 -11.49 11.03
N VAL A 36 2.43 -12.60 10.92
CA VAL A 36 2.73 -13.65 9.95
C VAL A 36 1.98 -13.34 8.65
N GLU A 37 2.72 -13.10 7.58
CA GLU A 37 2.13 -12.98 6.24
C GLU A 37 1.96 -14.39 5.66
N THR A 38 0.72 -14.76 5.32
CA THR A 38 0.34 -16.15 5.01
C THR A 38 0.18 -16.46 3.52
N GLU A 39 0.23 -15.45 2.63
CA GLU A 39 -0.03 -15.64 1.20
C GLU A 39 1.24 -15.92 0.41
N TYR A 40 2.24 -15.08 0.53
CA TYR A 40 3.47 -15.12 -0.27
C TYR A 40 4.71 -15.51 0.53
N PHE A 41 5.03 -14.75 1.59
CA PHE A 41 6.23 -15.01 2.40
C PHE A 41 6.07 -16.20 3.32
N LYS A 42 4.86 -16.45 3.81
CA LYS A 42 4.54 -17.52 4.77
C LYS A 42 5.46 -17.49 6.00
N GLY A 43 5.65 -16.31 6.51
CA GLY A 43 6.56 -16.06 7.64
C GLY A 43 6.35 -14.67 8.26
N PRO A 44 7.14 -14.37 9.33
CA PRO A 44 6.98 -13.11 10.05
C PRO A 44 7.43 -11.92 9.21
N ARG A 45 6.62 -10.86 9.26
CA ARG A 45 6.85 -9.60 8.58
C ARG A 45 6.43 -8.44 9.49
N ARG A 46 6.91 -7.26 9.18
CA ARG A 46 6.47 -6.03 9.81
C ARG A 46 5.41 -5.38 8.95
N GLN A 47 4.21 -5.23 9.52
CA GLN A 47 3.06 -4.64 8.83
C GLN A 47 2.90 -3.18 9.21
N VAL A 48 2.73 -2.32 8.19
CA VAL A 48 2.27 -0.95 8.33
C VAL A 48 1.00 -0.81 7.49
N SER A 49 -0.07 -0.29 8.07
CA SER A 49 -1.34 -0.10 7.37
C SER A 49 -1.75 1.36 7.37
N ILE A 50 -2.19 1.85 6.22
CA ILE A 50 -2.67 3.22 6.01
C ILE A 50 -4.13 3.17 5.62
N PHE A 51 -4.98 3.80 6.43
CA PHE A 51 -6.40 3.98 6.15
C PHE A 51 -6.60 5.26 5.34
N MET A 52 -7.29 5.14 4.21
CA MET A 52 -7.66 6.24 3.33
C MET A 52 -9.12 6.63 3.57
N SER A 53 -9.35 7.77 4.18
CA SER A 53 -10.71 8.29 4.38
C SER A 53 -11.30 8.79 3.04
N PRO A 54 -12.64 8.93 2.95
CA PRO A 54 -13.28 9.43 1.73
C PRO A 54 -12.83 10.80 1.23
N ILE A 55 -12.21 11.60 2.08
CA ILE A 55 -11.70 12.93 1.73
C ILE A 55 -10.24 12.92 1.22
N ASN A 56 -9.54 11.79 1.36
CA ASN A 56 -8.17 11.66 0.86
C ASN A 56 -8.15 11.45 -0.67
N VAL A 57 -7.00 11.74 -1.27
CA VAL A 57 -6.68 11.29 -2.62
C VAL A 57 -6.51 9.77 -2.61
N HIS A 58 -7.18 9.08 -3.54
CA HIS A 58 -7.23 7.61 -3.54
C HIS A 58 -6.31 6.96 -4.58
N ILE A 59 -5.37 7.73 -5.13
CA ILE A 59 -4.29 7.19 -5.98
C ILE A 59 -3.31 6.42 -5.11
N ASN A 60 -2.85 5.29 -5.62
CA ASN A 60 -1.86 4.46 -4.97
C ASN A 60 -0.53 4.53 -5.72
N PHE A 61 0.55 4.68 -4.96
CA PHE A 61 1.91 4.88 -5.45
C PHE A 61 2.80 3.69 -5.11
N ASN A 62 3.67 3.32 -6.04
CA ASN A 62 4.64 2.25 -5.81
C ASN A 62 5.60 2.61 -4.67
N PRO A 63 5.65 1.82 -3.59
CA PRO A 63 6.49 2.12 -2.44
C PRO A 63 7.99 1.92 -2.70
N ILE A 64 8.33 1.11 -3.68
CA ILE A 64 9.72 0.75 -4.04
C ILE A 64 9.80 0.48 -5.55
N SER A 65 10.99 0.69 -6.14
CA SER A 65 11.28 0.29 -7.52
C SER A 65 11.65 -1.18 -7.60
N GLY A 66 11.32 -1.82 -8.71
CA GLY A 66 11.70 -3.21 -8.97
C GLY A 66 10.81 -3.89 -9.99
N ILE A 67 10.80 -5.21 -9.95
CA ILE A 67 9.95 -6.05 -10.79
C ILE A 67 8.79 -6.58 -9.96
N VAL A 68 7.58 -6.55 -10.50
CA VAL A 68 6.42 -7.19 -9.88
C VAL A 68 6.62 -8.71 -9.96
N SER A 69 7.05 -9.31 -8.86
CA SER A 69 7.34 -10.75 -8.78
C SER A 69 6.12 -11.60 -8.49
N TYR A 70 5.06 -10.98 -7.99
CA TYR A 70 3.79 -11.63 -7.68
C TYR A 70 2.64 -10.64 -7.75
N PHE A 71 1.53 -11.07 -8.31
CA PHE A 71 0.26 -10.34 -8.30
C PHE A 71 -0.91 -11.31 -8.16
N LYS A 72 -1.87 -10.97 -7.30
CA LYS A 72 -3.13 -11.70 -7.20
C LYS A 72 -4.29 -10.79 -6.82
N TYR A 73 -5.40 -10.95 -7.51
CA TYR A 73 -6.68 -10.37 -7.14
C TYR A 73 -7.48 -11.38 -6.32
N HIS A 74 -8.04 -10.93 -5.22
CA HIS A 74 -8.92 -11.72 -4.36
C HIS A 74 -10.29 -11.07 -4.29
N PRO A 75 -11.36 -11.70 -4.80
CA PRO A 75 -12.70 -11.28 -4.50
C PRO A 75 -13.00 -11.47 -3.01
N GLY A 76 -13.88 -10.67 -2.45
CA GLY A 76 -14.16 -10.77 -1.02
C GLY A 76 -15.34 -9.94 -0.58
N LYS A 77 -15.46 -9.79 0.74
CA LYS A 77 -16.48 -9.00 1.42
C LYS A 77 -16.16 -7.50 1.33
N PHE A 78 -17.07 -6.69 1.79
CA PHE A 78 -16.96 -5.23 1.88
C PHE A 78 -17.12 -4.76 3.33
N LEU A 79 -16.32 -5.33 4.23
CA LEU A 79 -16.25 -4.87 5.61
C LEU A 79 -15.64 -3.45 5.64
N VAL A 80 -15.97 -2.67 6.68
CA VAL A 80 -15.31 -1.37 6.85
C VAL A 80 -13.78 -1.56 6.91
N ALA A 81 -13.03 -0.67 6.25
CA ALA A 81 -11.59 -0.89 6.04
C ALA A 81 -10.76 -0.91 7.34
N TRP A 82 -11.25 -0.33 8.42
CA TRP A 82 -10.59 -0.41 9.74
C TRP A 82 -10.90 -1.71 10.51
N HIS A 83 -11.82 -2.56 10.01
CA HIS A 83 -12.13 -3.83 10.66
C HIS A 83 -10.92 -4.76 10.63
N PRO A 84 -10.56 -5.46 11.73
CA PRO A 84 -9.37 -6.32 11.78
C PRO A 84 -9.31 -7.39 10.68
N LYS A 85 -10.47 -7.94 10.29
CA LYS A 85 -10.58 -8.95 9.23
C LYS A 85 -10.58 -8.39 7.80
N SER A 86 -10.53 -7.07 7.60
CA SER A 86 -10.55 -6.48 6.26
C SER A 86 -9.35 -6.91 5.41
N SER A 87 -8.19 -7.09 6.01
CA SER A 87 -6.97 -7.53 5.33
C SER A 87 -7.04 -8.95 4.75
N THR A 88 -7.95 -9.78 5.24
CA THR A 88 -8.06 -11.19 4.85
C THR A 88 -9.39 -11.56 4.21
N GLU A 89 -10.45 -10.80 4.47
CA GLU A 89 -11.81 -11.13 4.01
C GLU A 89 -12.34 -10.17 2.95
N ASN A 90 -11.85 -8.93 2.86
CA ASN A 90 -12.33 -7.96 1.86
C ASN A 90 -11.74 -8.21 0.47
N GLU A 91 -12.45 -7.72 -0.55
CA GLU A 91 -11.88 -7.59 -1.90
C GLU A 91 -10.53 -6.89 -1.81
N ARG A 92 -9.52 -7.48 -2.40
CA ARG A 92 -8.14 -6.98 -2.31
C ARG A 92 -7.28 -7.40 -3.48
N THR A 93 -6.22 -6.66 -3.70
CA THR A 93 -5.11 -7.07 -4.56
C THR A 93 -3.87 -7.27 -3.70
N THR A 94 -3.03 -8.21 -4.09
CA THR A 94 -1.70 -8.41 -3.48
C THR A 94 -0.64 -8.21 -4.54
N TYR A 95 0.32 -7.33 -4.25
CA TYR A 95 1.52 -7.11 -5.05
C TYR A 95 2.75 -7.48 -4.24
N VAL A 96 3.73 -8.07 -4.91
CA VAL A 96 5.10 -8.16 -4.39
C VAL A 96 6.03 -7.54 -5.43
N VAL A 97 6.81 -6.57 -5.01
CA VAL A 97 7.86 -5.95 -5.82
C VAL A 97 9.20 -6.40 -5.29
N LYS A 98 10.01 -6.96 -6.17
CA LYS A 98 11.39 -7.38 -5.89
C LYS A 98 12.35 -6.33 -6.43
N HIS A 99 13.06 -5.69 -5.51
CA HIS A 99 14.11 -4.73 -5.84
C HIS A 99 15.37 -5.43 -6.38
N GLU A 100 16.24 -4.71 -7.09
CA GLU A 100 17.49 -5.22 -7.65
C GLU A 100 18.39 -5.92 -6.63
N ASN A 101 18.40 -5.44 -5.38
CA ASN A 101 19.18 -6.04 -4.28
C ASN A 101 18.59 -7.33 -3.71
N GLY A 102 17.46 -7.81 -4.26
CA GLY A 102 16.78 -9.01 -3.82
C GLY A 102 15.72 -8.79 -2.74
N THR A 103 15.61 -7.60 -2.17
CA THR A 103 14.57 -7.28 -1.18
C THR A 103 13.19 -7.31 -1.81
N GLU A 104 12.25 -8.00 -1.17
CA GLU A 104 10.86 -8.08 -1.59
C GLU A 104 9.96 -7.35 -0.61
N VAL A 105 9.07 -6.52 -1.14
CA VAL A 105 8.05 -5.80 -0.38
C VAL A 105 6.69 -6.19 -0.92
N LEU A 106 5.81 -6.63 -0.02
CA LEU A 106 4.43 -6.95 -0.33
C LEU A 106 3.54 -5.78 0.08
N PHE A 107 2.59 -5.41 -0.78
CA PHE A 107 1.57 -4.43 -0.43
C PHE A 107 0.22 -4.85 -1.01
N ARG A 108 -0.83 -4.52 -0.26
CA ARG A 108 -2.22 -4.88 -0.59
C ARG A 108 -3.09 -3.65 -0.69
N GLN A 109 -3.86 -3.56 -1.77
CA GLN A 109 -5.02 -2.69 -1.84
C GLN A 109 -6.20 -3.44 -1.23
N ILE A 110 -6.88 -2.84 -0.27
CA ILE A 110 -8.01 -3.46 0.44
C ILE A 110 -9.21 -2.54 0.33
N ALA A 111 -10.28 -3.05 -0.28
CA ALA A 111 -11.54 -2.32 -0.41
C ALA A 111 -12.24 -2.17 0.94
N GLY A 112 -12.99 -1.10 1.10
CA GLY A 112 -13.85 -0.86 2.26
C GLY A 112 -15.33 -1.09 1.97
N ALA A 113 -16.18 -0.76 2.93
CA ALA A 113 -17.64 -0.98 2.84
C ALA A 113 -18.30 -0.22 1.67
N LEU A 114 -17.77 0.92 1.29
CA LEU A 114 -18.28 1.75 0.19
C LEU A 114 -17.49 1.61 -1.11
N ALA A 115 -16.32 0.98 -1.05
CA ALA A 115 -15.42 0.83 -2.17
C ALA A 115 -15.74 -0.47 -2.93
N LYS A 116 -16.46 -0.36 -4.02
CA LYS A 116 -16.85 -1.53 -4.82
C LYS A 116 -15.89 -1.87 -5.95
N ARG A 117 -14.77 -1.15 -6.12
CA ARG A 117 -13.77 -1.45 -7.17
C ARG A 117 -12.40 -0.97 -6.79
N ILE A 118 -11.46 -1.89 -6.88
CA ILE A 118 -10.05 -1.65 -6.90
C ILE A 118 -9.61 -1.59 -8.36
N CYS A 119 -8.83 -0.56 -8.72
CA CYS A 119 -8.18 -0.47 -10.01
C CYS A 119 -6.68 -0.65 -9.84
N TRP A 120 -6.09 -1.46 -10.70
CA TRP A 120 -4.65 -1.73 -10.72
C TRP A 120 -4.14 -1.68 -12.16
N TYR A 121 -2.89 -1.25 -12.34
CA TYR A 121 -2.28 -1.05 -13.65
C TYR A 121 -1.12 -1.99 -13.92
N ALA A 122 -0.29 -2.25 -12.90
CA ALA A 122 0.88 -3.10 -13.04
C ALA A 122 0.50 -4.58 -13.09
N LYS A 123 1.27 -5.34 -13.85
CA LYS A 123 1.12 -6.80 -14.02
C LYS A 123 2.37 -7.51 -13.54
N GLU A 124 2.21 -8.77 -13.16
CA GLU A 124 3.33 -9.65 -12.83
C GLU A 124 4.36 -9.67 -13.98
N GLY A 125 5.64 -9.52 -13.64
CA GLY A 125 6.75 -9.42 -14.58
C GLY A 125 7.08 -7.99 -15.05
N GLU A 126 6.21 -7.01 -14.83
CA GLU A 126 6.49 -5.61 -15.21
C GLU A 126 7.45 -4.94 -14.24
N SER A 127 8.25 -4.01 -14.79
CA SER A 127 9.09 -3.10 -14.02
C SER A 127 8.28 -1.91 -13.51
N VAL A 128 8.47 -1.54 -12.25
CA VAL A 128 7.83 -0.38 -11.64
C VAL A 128 8.86 0.55 -11.01
N VAL A 129 8.53 1.83 -10.96
CA VAL A 129 9.38 2.89 -10.39
C VAL A 129 8.73 3.44 -9.13
N GLN A 130 9.53 3.59 -8.07
CA GLN A 130 9.11 4.19 -6.81
C GLN A 130 8.41 5.54 -7.02
N GLY A 131 7.28 5.74 -6.37
CA GLY A 131 6.50 6.97 -6.45
C GLY A 131 5.58 7.10 -7.67
N THR A 132 5.64 6.16 -8.62
CA THR A 132 4.68 6.14 -9.74
C THR A 132 3.39 5.45 -9.32
N GLU A 133 2.30 5.77 -10.02
CA GLU A 133 0.99 5.18 -9.73
C GLU A 133 0.96 3.69 -10.06
N PHE A 134 0.34 2.89 -9.20
CA PHE A 134 0.04 1.49 -9.51
C PHE A 134 -1.46 1.17 -9.50
N GLY A 135 -2.29 2.10 -9.10
CA GLY A 135 -3.74 1.94 -9.10
C GLY A 135 -4.45 2.98 -8.27
N PHE A 136 -5.72 2.75 -8.04
CA PHE A 136 -6.52 3.54 -7.10
C PHE A 136 -7.66 2.70 -6.51
N ILE A 137 -8.16 3.14 -5.35
CA ILE A 137 -9.30 2.53 -4.66
C ILE A 137 -10.29 3.62 -4.31
N LYS A 138 -11.59 3.37 -4.52
CA LYS A 138 -12.64 4.35 -4.22
C LYS A 138 -13.08 4.25 -2.76
N PHE A 139 -13.34 5.40 -2.13
CA PHE A 139 -14.05 5.61 -0.85
C PHE A 139 -13.74 4.66 0.32
N GLY A 140 -13.01 5.15 1.32
CA GLY A 140 -12.81 4.44 2.59
C GLY A 140 -12.16 3.09 2.42
N SER A 141 -10.89 3.09 2.09
CA SER A 141 -10.09 1.92 1.78
C SER A 141 -8.83 1.87 2.65
N ARG A 142 -8.06 0.81 2.53
CA ARG A 142 -6.83 0.62 3.27
C ARG A 142 -5.73 0.04 2.39
N ILE A 143 -4.49 0.43 2.65
CA ILE A 143 -3.31 -0.24 2.10
C ILE A 143 -2.51 -0.84 3.25
N ASP A 144 -2.18 -2.11 3.12
CA ASP A 144 -1.23 -2.80 4.00
C ASP A 144 0.11 -2.96 3.27
N ILE A 145 1.20 -2.78 4.01
CA ILE A 145 2.57 -2.98 3.53
C ILE A 145 3.25 -3.95 4.48
N TYR A 146 3.90 -4.99 3.93
CA TYR A 146 4.63 -6.00 4.68
C TYR A 146 6.11 -5.91 4.35
N LEU A 147 6.90 -5.57 5.34
CA LEU A 147 8.33 -5.27 5.25
C LEU A 147 9.16 -6.36 5.92
N PRO A 148 10.47 -6.48 5.58
CA PRO A 148 11.39 -7.28 6.37
C PRO A 148 11.41 -6.85 7.84
N LEU A 149 11.66 -7.78 8.75
CA LEU A 149 11.68 -7.49 10.19
C LEU A 149 12.78 -6.50 10.60
N ASP A 150 13.87 -6.42 9.85
CA ASP A 150 14.99 -5.49 10.08
C ASP A 150 14.77 -4.09 9.50
N ALA A 151 13.65 -3.84 8.85
CA ALA A 151 13.31 -2.51 8.36
C ALA A 151 13.07 -1.53 9.53
N GLU A 152 13.66 -0.34 9.43
CA GLU A 152 13.44 0.75 10.38
C GLU A 152 12.13 1.46 10.03
N ILE A 153 11.15 1.45 10.92
CA ILE A 153 9.87 2.16 10.74
C ILE A 153 10.06 3.65 11.09
N CYS A 154 9.70 4.53 10.14
CA CYS A 154 9.90 5.98 10.25
C CYS A 154 8.62 6.75 10.57
N VAL A 155 7.51 6.07 10.80
CA VAL A 155 6.21 6.67 11.12
C VAL A 155 5.66 6.10 12.42
N ASN A 156 4.73 6.83 13.04
CA ASN A 156 4.00 6.40 14.22
C ASN A 156 2.52 6.20 13.92
N LEU A 157 1.81 5.53 14.82
CA LEU A 157 0.34 5.47 14.76
C LEU A 157 -0.24 6.88 14.71
N ASP A 158 -1.30 7.05 13.95
CA ASP A 158 -2.02 8.31 13.70
C ASP A 158 -1.28 9.35 12.84
N ASP A 159 -0.04 9.10 12.43
CA ASP A 159 0.64 9.94 11.44
C ASP A 159 -0.15 9.96 10.13
N LYS A 160 -0.06 11.08 9.43
CA LYS A 160 -0.74 11.30 8.13
C LYS A 160 0.28 11.37 7.00
N PRO A 161 0.74 10.23 6.48
CA PRO A 161 1.70 10.21 5.38
C PRO A 161 1.10 10.79 4.10
N VAL A 162 1.98 11.34 3.28
CA VAL A 162 1.68 11.84 1.94
C VAL A 162 2.16 10.79 0.93
N GLY A 163 1.23 10.18 0.21
CA GLY A 163 1.53 9.16 -0.79
C GLY A 163 2.48 9.66 -1.87
N GLY A 164 3.47 8.87 -2.21
CA GLY A 164 4.52 9.21 -3.17
C GLY A 164 5.66 10.08 -2.60
N GLU A 165 5.55 10.59 -1.38
CA GLU A 165 6.55 11.49 -0.80
C GLU A 165 7.08 11.06 0.56
N THR A 166 6.22 10.69 1.51
CA THR A 166 6.64 10.36 2.88
C THR A 166 7.40 9.04 2.94
N VAL A 167 8.57 9.04 3.56
CA VAL A 167 9.31 7.82 3.87
C VAL A 167 8.68 7.16 5.08
N ILE A 168 8.10 5.97 4.90
CA ILE A 168 7.47 5.20 5.99
C ILE A 168 8.43 4.21 6.64
N ALA A 169 9.45 3.77 5.93
CA ALA A 169 10.46 2.87 6.44
C ALA A 169 11.77 2.99 5.67
N LYS A 170 12.84 2.51 6.29
CA LYS A 170 14.17 2.36 5.66
C LYS A 170 14.58 0.89 5.73
N LEU A 171 15.06 0.37 4.62
CA LEU A 171 15.64 -0.96 4.53
C LEU A 171 17.07 -0.96 5.10
N ALA A 172 17.46 -2.08 5.66
CA ALA A 172 18.80 -2.30 6.20
C ALA A 172 19.91 -2.22 5.11
#